data_411766ca3d42bf50f2a839e137041999
#
_entry.id   411766ca3d42bf50f2a839e137041999
#
_cell.length_a   1.000
_cell.length_b   1.000
_cell.length_c   1.000
_cell.angle_alpha   90.00
_cell.angle_beta   90.00
_cell.angle_gamma   90.00
#
_symmetry.space_group_name_H-M   'P 1'
#
loop_
_entity.id
_entity.type
_entity.pdbx_description
1 polymer ?
#
loop_
_entity_poly.entity_id
_entity_poly.type
_entity_poly.pdbx_seq_one_letter_code
_entity_poly.pdbx_strand_id
1 'polypeptide(L)'
;VRHLQRSAPLVSAWPYHQAHIIVDWSSDIPVKREDLPDDSRIQLVRVDGESSWNPSLAYNFSISLVKTQLVIRMDADCWPCLDFNPYTLLSENSVWVGSGGEGRYGQFLMPLNTFWLVGGFNEYMSGWGFEDKDLRFRLQFQHQIGLKEFKNSLIGVLPHSNAERMRVSGFCSTERALAALRASRLRNRLIAAYCPWGPHTPRSTYLQSNNSWTLSVSSRPELSEELNRQLSQISRRCFWGSFLALPEIVVELLPERLLPAMNQERWLVRWWHLFYAITFRPFLLIPARFLSFFRGIGS
;
A
#
# COMPACT_ATOMS: atom_id res chain seq x y z
N VAL A 1 -4.85 -13.25 11.59
CA VAL A 1 -4.96 -13.43 13.04
C VAL A 1 -3.61 -13.79 13.66
N ARG A 2 -2.87 -14.82 13.20
CA ARG A 2 -1.62 -15.34 13.81
C ARG A 2 -0.54 -14.27 14.08
N HIS A 3 -0.27 -13.37 13.14
CA HIS A 3 0.71 -12.28 13.35
C HIS A 3 0.19 -11.30 14.39
N LEU A 4 -1.07 -10.91 14.29
CA LEU A 4 -1.71 -10.02 15.23
C LEU A 4 -1.71 -10.54 16.67
N GLN A 5 -1.97 -11.83 16.88
CA GLN A 5 -1.90 -12.48 18.22
C GLN A 5 -0.49 -12.37 18.85
N ARG A 6 0.56 -12.24 18.04
CA ARG A 6 1.94 -12.06 18.50
C ARG A 6 2.35 -10.60 18.68
N SER A 7 1.90 -9.72 17.81
CA SER A 7 2.26 -8.28 17.86
C SER A 7 1.39 -7.49 18.83
N ALA A 8 0.09 -7.79 18.94
CA ALA A 8 -0.81 -7.01 19.78
C ALA A 8 -0.43 -6.96 21.27
N PRO A 9 0.04 -8.05 21.92
CA PRO A 9 0.56 -7.97 23.28
C PRO A 9 1.77 -7.02 23.43
N LEU A 10 2.64 -6.95 22.42
CA LEU A 10 3.79 -6.07 22.40
C LEU A 10 3.39 -4.59 22.23
N VAL A 11 2.36 -4.34 21.42
CA VAL A 11 1.75 -3.00 21.32
C VAL A 11 1.08 -2.63 22.65
N SER A 12 0.35 -3.56 23.30
CA SER A 12 -0.28 -3.31 24.60
C SER A 12 0.72 -2.99 25.70
N ALA A 13 1.91 -3.59 25.65
CA ALA A 13 3.00 -3.30 26.59
C ALA A 13 3.65 -1.94 26.34
N TRP A 14 3.50 -1.34 25.15
CA TRP A 14 4.07 -0.04 24.81
C TRP A 14 3.32 1.10 25.50
N PRO A 15 4.00 1.94 26.32
CA PRO A 15 3.33 2.85 27.24
C PRO A 15 2.73 4.11 26.59
N TYR A 16 3.08 4.41 25.35
CA TYR A 16 2.75 5.70 24.73
C TYR A 16 1.49 5.72 23.88
N HIS A 17 0.84 4.58 23.61
CA HIS A 17 -0.41 4.59 22.83
C HIS A 17 -1.63 4.86 23.71
N GLN A 18 -2.58 5.63 23.15
CA GLN A 18 -3.87 5.92 23.76
C GLN A 18 -4.99 5.02 23.21
N ALA A 19 -4.82 4.56 21.96
CA ALA A 19 -5.70 3.59 21.31
C ALA A 19 -4.90 2.72 20.35
N HIS A 20 -5.28 1.45 20.26
CA HIS A 20 -4.80 0.49 19.26
C HIS A 20 -5.99 0.08 18.40
N ILE A 21 -6.14 0.72 17.24
CA ILE A 21 -7.23 0.45 16.30
C ILE A 21 -6.80 -0.71 15.41
N ILE A 22 -7.52 -1.81 15.50
CA ILE A 22 -7.34 -3.02 14.71
C ILE A 22 -8.52 -3.15 13.77
N VAL A 23 -8.28 -3.11 12.47
CA VAL A 23 -9.32 -3.26 11.45
C VAL A 23 -9.24 -4.64 10.83
N ASP A 24 -10.30 -5.41 11.00
CA ASP A 24 -10.52 -6.66 10.29
C ASP A 24 -11.22 -6.37 8.95
N TRP A 25 -10.46 -6.48 7.87
CA TRP A 25 -10.87 -6.13 6.52
C TRP A 25 -11.50 -7.32 5.80
N SER A 26 -12.75 -7.63 6.11
CA SER A 26 -13.54 -8.72 5.50
C SER A 26 -12.84 -10.10 5.53
N SER A 27 -12.09 -10.40 6.60
CA SER A 27 -11.46 -11.72 6.72
C SER A 27 -12.49 -12.84 6.71
N ASP A 28 -12.20 -13.95 6.02
CA ASP A 28 -13.07 -15.15 5.98
C ASP A 28 -13.36 -15.68 7.38
N ILE A 29 -12.34 -15.66 8.24
CA ILE A 29 -12.46 -15.95 9.67
C ILE A 29 -12.28 -14.63 10.42
N PRO A 30 -13.36 -14.04 10.95
CA PRO A 30 -13.30 -12.77 11.66
C PRO A 30 -12.34 -12.83 12.87
N VAL A 31 -11.59 -11.74 13.06
CA VAL A 31 -10.81 -11.54 14.29
C VAL A 31 -11.78 -11.38 15.45
N LYS A 32 -11.57 -12.12 16.51
CA LYS A 32 -12.39 -12.05 17.72
C LYS A 32 -11.68 -11.26 18.81
N ARG A 33 -12.46 -10.66 19.71
CA ARG A 33 -11.87 -9.92 20.85
C ARG A 33 -11.04 -10.82 21.76
N GLU A 34 -11.44 -12.09 21.90
CA GLU A 34 -10.74 -13.12 22.66
C GLU A 34 -9.37 -13.53 22.10
N ASP A 35 -9.12 -13.22 20.80
CA ASP A 35 -7.81 -13.44 20.16
C ASP A 35 -6.78 -12.35 20.52
N LEU A 36 -7.20 -11.30 21.23
CA LEU A 36 -6.43 -10.11 21.52
C LEU A 36 -6.21 -9.96 23.03
N PRO A 37 -5.17 -9.22 23.44
CA PRO A 37 -4.95 -8.91 24.85
C PRO A 37 -6.17 -8.26 25.52
N ASP A 38 -6.33 -8.50 26.83
CA ASP A 38 -7.31 -7.77 27.64
C ASP A 38 -6.79 -6.37 27.95
N ASP A 39 -6.87 -5.50 26.96
CA ASP A 39 -6.45 -4.10 27.03
C ASP A 39 -7.59 -3.22 26.50
N SER A 40 -8.12 -2.37 27.36
CA SER A 40 -9.24 -1.48 27.04
C SER A 40 -8.94 -0.46 25.94
N ARG A 41 -7.66 -0.22 25.62
CA ARG A 41 -7.23 0.66 24.53
C ARG A 41 -7.37 0.02 23.16
N ILE A 42 -7.57 -1.31 23.06
CA ILE A 42 -7.78 -2.01 21.80
C ILE A 42 -9.20 -1.77 21.32
N GLN A 43 -9.32 -1.23 20.12
CA GLN A 43 -10.56 -1.05 19.38
C GLN A 43 -10.55 -1.98 18.18
N LEU A 44 -11.27 -3.09 18.27
CA LEU A 44 -11.45 -4.02 17.15
C LEU A 44 -12.65 -3.57 16.32
N VAL A 45 -12.39 -3.35 15.03
CA VAL A 45 -13.40 -2.88 14.07
C VAL A 45 -13.47 -3.84 12.90
N ARG A 46 -14.67 -4.24 12.52
CA ARG A 46 -14.94 -5.10 11.36
C ARG A 46 -15.43 -4.25 10.19
N VAL A 47 -14.83 -4.44 9.02
CA VAL A 47 -15.36 -3.98 7.73
C VAL A 47 -15.86 -5.19 6.97
N ASP A 48 -17.09 -5.15 6.47
CA ASP A 48 -17.70 -6.22 5.69
C ASP A 48 -17.91 -5.82 4.24
N GLY A 49 -17.98 -6.83 3.35
CA GLY A 49 -18.31 -6.65 1.93
C GLY A 49 -17.12 -6.32 1.03
N GLU A 50 -15.91 -6.22 1.55
CA GLU A 50 -14.72 -6.06 0.73
C GLU A 50 -14.23 -7.41 0.17
N SER A 51 -14.17 -7.53 -1.14
CA SER A 51 -13.83 -8.79 -1.83
C SER A 51 -12.33 -9.10 -1.84
N SER A 52 -11.50 -8.12 -1.51
CA SER A 52 -10.04 -8.27 -1.53
C SER A 52 -9.34 -7.28 -0.61
N TRP A 53 -8.13 -7.63 -0.19
CA TRP A 53 -7.29 -6.72 0.54
C TRP A 53 -6.92 -5.48 -0.29
N ASN A 54 -7.28 -4.30 0.20
CA ASN A 54 -6.88 -3.02 -0.37
C ASN A 54 -6.24 -2.15 0.72
N PRO A 55 -4.89 -2.03 0.73
CA PRO A 55 -4.19 -1.30 1.76
C PRO A 55 -4.56 0.18 1.81
N SER A 56 -4.74 0.85 0.66
CA SER A 56 -5.11 2.27 0.64
C SER A 56 -6.45 2.54 1.32
N LEU A 57 -7.46 1.73 1.02
CA LEU A 57 -8.78 1.84 1.64
C LEU A 57 -8.74 1.50 3.12
N ALA A 58 -8.12 0.36 3.46
CA ALA A 58 -8.06 -0.12 4.84
C ALA A 58 -7.33 0.87 5.76
N TYR A 59 -6.21 1.45 5.31
CA TYR A 59 -5.47 2.43 6.10
C TYR A 59 -6.20 3.78 6.19
N ASN A 60 -6.77 4.29 5.11
CA ASN A 60 -7.58 5.51 5.19
C ASN A 60 -8.76 5.34 6.15
N PHE A 61 -9.47 4.22 6.06
CA PHE A 61 -10.55 3.91 6.97
C PHE A 61 -10.06 3.83 8.43
N SER A 62 -9.00 3.06 8.72
CA SER A 62 -8.49 2.91 10.08
C SER A 62 -8.03 4.25 10.66
N ILE A 63 -7.37 5.09 9.87
CA ILE A 63 -6.90 6.41 10.30
C ILE A 63 -8.07 7.39 10.47
N SER A 64 -9.18 7.22 9.75
CA SER A 64 -10.39 8.03 9.96
C SER A 64 -11.02 7.82 11.34
N LEU A 65 -10.74 6.71 11.99
CA LEU A 65 -11.22 6.40 13.36
C LEU A 65 -10.33 6.99 14.45
N VAL A 66 -9.15 7.51 14.10
CA VAL A 66 -8.19 8.10 15.07
C VAL A 66 -8.75 9.39 15.62
N LYS A 67 -8.76 9.53 16.96
CA LYS A 67 -9.21 10.72 17.70
C LYS A 67 -8.06 11.51 18.33
N THR A 68 -6.84 11.01 18.24
CA THR A 68 -5.63 11.60 18.80
C THR A 68 -4.94 12.52 17.78
N GLN A 69 -4.09 13.43 18.27
CA GLN A 69 -3.34 14.34 17.39
C GLN A 69 -2.26 13.62 16.58
N LEU A 70 -1.77 12.48 17.06
CA LEU A 70 -0.70 11.71 16.45
C LEU A 70 -1.24 10.36 15.99
N VAL A 71 -0.76 9.91 14.86
CA VAL A 71 -1.01 8.58 14.33
C VAL A 71 0.29 7.85 14.08
N ILE A 72 0.33 6.60 14.53
CA ILE A 72 1.36 5.63 14.16
C ILE A 72 0.67 4.55 13.34
N ARG A 73 1.11 4.35 12.10
CA ARG A 73 0.68 3.21 11.30
C ARG A 73 1.69 2.09 11.48
N MET A 74 1.19 0.92 11.87
CA MET A 74 1.96 -0.32 11.98
C MET A 74 1.22 -1.44 11.25
N ASP A 75 1.96 -2.29 10.52
CA ASP A 75 1.41 -3.52 9.97
C ASP A 75 1.17 -4.54 11.08
N ALA A 76 0.29 -5.49 10.86
CA ALA A 76 -0.09 -6.49 11.88
C ALA A 76 1.08 -7.39 12.36
N ASP A 77 2.20 -7.37 11.65
CA ASP A 77 3.44 -8.06 11.97
C ASP A 77 4.54 -7.15 12.57
N CYS A 78 4.19 -5.87 12.84
CA CYS A 78 5.09 -4.86 13.40
C CYS A 78 4.58 -4.31 14.72
N TRP A 79 5.50 -3.83 15.56
CA TRP A 79 5.17 -3.15 16.82
C TRP A 79 6.23 -2.12 17.20
N PRO A 80 5.88 -1.06 17.95
CA PRO A 80 6.84 -0.14 18.52
C PRO A 80 7.58 -0.81 19.67
N CYS A 81 8.90 -0.68 19.73
CA CYS A 81 9.72 -1.15 20.86
C CYS A 81 9.53 -0.23 22.09
N LEU A 82 9.85 -0.71 23.30
CA LEU A 82 9.58 0.02 24.54
C LEU A 82 10.28 1.37 24.64
N ASP A 83 11.45 1.50 24.06
CA ASP A 83 12.26 2.73 23.98
C ASP A 83 11.83 3.69 22.87
N PHE A 84 10.84 3.31 22.05
CA PHE A 84 10.26 4.20 21.04
C PHE A 84 9.33 5.22 21.71
N ASN A 85 9.84 6.40 21.99
CA ASN A 85 9.03 7.52 22.49
C ASN A 85 8.62 8.46 21.34
N PRO A 86 7.34 8.49 20.92
CA PRO A 86 6.88 9.30 19.80
C PRO A 86 7.01 10.80 20.07
N TYR A 87 6.91 11.23 21.32
CA TYR A 87 6.94 12.64 21.69
C TYR A 87 8.34 13.26 21.60
N THR A 88 9.40 12.45 21.68
CA THR A 88 10.78 12.92 21.51
C THR A 88 11.21 13.00 20.04
N LEU A 89 10.47 12.33 19.15
CA LEU A 89 10.80 12.26 17.74
C LEU A 89 10.17 13.41 16.95
N LEU A 90 8.97 13.85 17.35
CA LEU A 90 8.24 14.86 16.60
C LEU A 90 8.90 16.22 16.74
N SER A 91 9.21 16.84 15.63
CA SER A 91 9.56 18.23 15.48
C SER A 91 8.61 18.86 14.46
N GLU A 92 8.49 20.19 14.52
CA GLU A 92 7.69 20.92 13.53
C GLU A 92 8.10 20.53 12.10
N ASN A 93 7.07 20.29 11.27
CA ASN A 93 7.22 20.00 9.85
C ASN A 93 8.02 18.72 9.50
N SER A 94 8.02 17.71 10.36
CA SER A 94 8.68 16.43 10.09
C SER A 94 7.76 15.24 10.33
N VAL A 95 7.91 14.24 9.47
CA VAL A 95 7.24 12.94 9.54
C VAL A 95 8.33 11.87 9.68
N TRP A 96 8.11 10.92 10.57
CA TRP A 96 8.99 9.78 10.73
C TRP A 96 8.45 8.58 9.98
N VAL A 97 9.32 7.91 9.24
CA VAL A 97 8.97 6.78 8.36
C VAL A 97 9.91 5.61 8.61
N GLY A 98 9.45 4.40 8.37
CA GLY A 98 10.29 3.22 8.45
C GLY A 98 11.39 3.25 7.39
N SER A 99 12.61 2.85 7.76
CA SER A 99 13.70 2.64 6.83
C SER A 99 13.49 1.36 6.00
N GLY A 100 14.09 1.28 4.82
CA GLY A 100 13.93 0.15 3.92
C GLY A 100 14.43 -1.17 4.50
N GLY A 101 13.71 -2.24 4.24
CA GLY A 101 14.06 -3.61 4.63
C GLY A 101 13.13 -4.23 5.67
N GLU A 102 12.99 -5.55 5.60
CA GLU A 102 12.31 -6.41 6.57
C GLU A 102 10.87 -5.98 6.96
N GLY A 103 10.11 -5.35 6.05
CA GLY A 103 8.72 -4.96 6.34
C GLY A 103 8.54 -3.63 7.06
N ARG A 104 9.61 -2.89 7.38
CA ARG A 104 9.50 -1.61 8.11
C ARG A 104 9.12 -0.42 7.22
N TYR A 105 9.27 -0.53 5.91
CA TYR A 105 9.11 0.59 4.99
C TYR A 105 7.74 1.28 5.06
N GLY A 106 6.68 0.54 5.23
CA GLY A 106 5.32 1.08 5.31
C GLY A 106 4.97 1.82 6.61
N GLN A 107 5.78 1.67 7.65
CA GLN A 107 5.47 2.22 8.97
C GLN A 107 5.75 3.72 9.02
N PHE A 108 4.90 4.47 9.75
CA PHE A 108 5.11 5.91 9.95
C PHE A 108 4.56 6.42 11.27
N LEU A 109 5.12 7.55 11.72
CA LEU A 109 4.59 8.41 12.78
C LEU A 109 4.44 9.82 12.23
N MET A 110 3.26 10.39 12.32
CA MET A 110 2.98 11.77 11.91
C MET A 110 1.80 12.38 12.67
N PRO A 111 1.66 13.71 12.65
CA PRO A 111 0.43 14.36 13.05
C PRO A 111 -0.74 13.94 12.15
N LEU A 112 -1.92 13.73 12.75
CA LEU A 112 -3.12 13.30 12.03
C LEU A 112 -3.53 14.32 10.94
N ASN A 113 -3.41 15.62 11.25
CA ASN A 113 -3.67 16.68 10.28
C ASN A 113 -2.72 16.63 9.08
N THR A 114 -1.46 16.26 9.28
CA THR A 114 -0.47 16.10 8.21
C THR A 114 -0.86 14.95 7.27
N PHE A 115 -1.36 13.84 7.81
CA PHE A 115 -1.86 12.74 6.99
C PHE A 115 -3.00 13.18 6.07
N TRP A 116 -3.95 13.95 6.62
CA TRP A 116 -5.09 14.43 5.84
C TRP A 116 -4.77 15.64 4.95
N LEU A 117 -3.76 16.43 5.28
CA LEU A 117 -3.25 17.51 4.43
C LEU A 117 -2.81 17.00 3.06
N VAL A 118 -2.23 15.81 3.01
CA VAL A 118 -1.83 15.18 1.74
C VAL A 118 -2.93 14.28 1.14
N GLY A 119 -4.12 14.21 1.77
CA GLY A 119 -5.26 13.41 1.31
C GLY A 119 -5.24 11.93 1.74
N GLY A 120 -4.32 11.52 2.63
CA GLY A 120 -4.16 10.12 3.00
C GLY A 120 -3.57 9.25 1.87
N PHE A 121 -3.86 7.96 1.86
CA PHE A 121 -3.45 7.05 0.79
C PHE A 121 -4.29 7.24 -0.47
N ASN A 122 -3.71 7.01 -1.63
CA ASN A 122 -4.40 7.09 -2.92
C ASN A 122 -5.33 5.89 -3.14
N GLU A 123 -6.64 6.11 -3.06
CA GLU A 123 -7.66 5.05 -3.13
C GLU A 123 -7.94 4.55 -4.56
N TYR A 124 -7.39 5.19 -5.58
CA TYR A 124 -7.36 4.61 -6.92
C TYR A 124 -6.45 3.38 -7.02
N MET A 125 -5.49 3.25 -6.07
CA MET A 125 -4.60 2.10 -6.01
C MET A 125 -5.31 0.89 -5.42
N SER A 126 -4.93 -0.28 -5.90
CA SER A 126 -5.44 -1.56 -5.41
C SER A 126 -4.36 -2.63 -5.40
N GLY A 127 -4.53 -3.62 -4.53
CA GLY A 127 -3.53 -4.66 -4.33
C GLY A 127 -2.28 -4.12 -3.62
N TRP A 128 -1.16 -4.78 -3.79
CA TRP A 128 0.05 -4.51 -3.02
C TRP A 128 1.06 -3.66 -3.77
N GLY A 129 1.61 -2.66 -3.08
CA GLY A 129 2.85 -1.95 -3.43
C GLY A 129 2.63 -0.59 -4.10
N PHE A 130 3.56 0.31 -3.86
CA PHE A 130 3.66 1.69 -4.30
C PHE A 130 2.81 2.70 -3.50
N GLU A 131 1.83 2.29 -2.73
CA GLU A 131 0.99 3.19 -1.92
C GLU A 131 1.79 4.00 -0.91
N ASP A 132 2.75 3.38 -0.25
CA ASP A 132 3.66 4.04 0.71
C ASP A 132 4.61 5.03 0.00
N LYS A 133 5.11 4.67 -1.18
CA LYS A 133 5.97 5.54 -1.98
C LYS A 133 5.22 6.76 -2.47
N ASP A 134 3.97 6.60 -2.91
CA ASP A 134 3.12 7.70 -3.34
C ASP A 134 2.81 8.66 -2.18
N LEU A 135 2.49 8.13 -1.00
CA LEU A 135 2.26 8.94 0.21
C LEU A 135 3.52 9.75 0.57
N ARG A 136 4.68 9.10 0.64
CA ARG A 136 5.97 9.75 0.94
C ARG A 136 6.32 10.81 -0.10
N PHE A 137 6.06 10.53 -1.38
CA PHE A 137 6.26 11.47 -2.47
C PHE A 137 5.41 12.75 -2.27
N ARG A 138 4.13 12.60 -1.97
CA ARG A 138 3.23 13.75 -1.74
C ARG A 138 3.65 14.56 -0.51
N LEU A 139 4.01 13.90 0.58
CA LEU A 139 4.57 14.56 1.77
C LEU A 139 5.79 15.40 1.42
N GLN A 140 6.80 14.80 0.80
CA GLN A 140 8.11 15.41 0.61
C GLN A 140 8.13 16.44 -0.51
N PHE A 141 7.50 16.13 -1.64
CA PHE A 141 7.67 16.94 -2.87
C PHE A 141 6.49 17.83 -3.20
N GLN A 142 5.28 17.48 -2.81
CA GLN A 142 4.13 18.35 -3.01
C GLN A 142 3.88 19.29 -1.82
N HIS A 143 4.17 18.83 -0.61
CA HIS A 143 3.92 19.60 0.62
C HIS A 143 5.19 20.01 1.35
N GLN A 144 6.38 19.66 0.84
CA GLN A 144 7.69 20.04 1.39
C GLN A 144 7.89 19.64 2.86
N ILE A 145 7.29 18.53 3.27
CA ILE A 145 7.41 18.00 4.61
C ILE A 145 8.65 17.11 4.70
N GLY A 146 9.51 17.37 5.67
CA GLY A 146 10.72 16.59 5.90
C GLY A 146 10.43 15.16 6.33
N LEU A 147 11.01 14.17 5.63
CA LEU A 147 10.95 12.77 6.03
C LEU A 147 12.21 12.41 6.81
N LYS A 148 12.03 11.85 8.01
CA LYS A 148 13.08 11.30 8.85
C LYS A 148 12.87 9.79 9.00
N GLU A 149 13.95 9.02 9.01
CA GLU A 149 13.84 7.57 9.14
C GLU A 149 13.96 7.12 10.59
N PHE A 150 13.13 6.16 10.99
CA PHE A 150 13.30 5.46 12.25
C PHE A 150 14.60 4.66 12.28
N LYS A 151 15.24 4.60 13.42
CA LYS A 151 16.23 3.55 13.67
C LYS A 151 15.51 2.20 13.69
N ASN A 152 16.10 1.20 13.03
CA ASN A 152 15.49 -0.15 12.94
C ASN A 152 15.20 -0.78 14.31
N SER A 153 15.98 -0.42 15.35
CA SER A 153 15.77 -0.88 16.72
C SER A 153 14.48 -0.39 17.37
N LEU A 154 13.86 0.66 16.84
CA LEU A 154 12.62 1.23 17.38
C LEU A 154 11.35 0.48 16.92
N ILE A 155 11.46 -0.34 15.87
CA ILE A 155 10.32 -1.08 15.32
C ILE A 155 10.67 -2.57 15.26
N GLY A 156 9.97 -3.34 16.07
CA GLY A 156 10.01 -4.80 16.02
C GLY A 156 9.20 -5.32 14.84
N VAL A 157 9.65 -6.42 14.24
CA VAL A 157 9.00 -7.06 13.08
C VAL A 157 9.02 -8.57 13.25
N LEU A 158 7.90 -9.23 12.96
CA LEU A 158 7.85 -10.68 12.81
C LEU A 158 8.37 -11.04 11.41
N PRO A 159 9.46 -11.78 11.31
CA PRO A 159 9.91 -12.23 10.00
C PRO A 159 8.89 -13.19 9.40
N HIS A 160 8.53 -12.97 8.15
CA HIS A 160 7.68 -13.87 7.39
C HIS A 160 8.29 -14.14 6.01
N SER A 161 8.13 -15.37 5.56
CA SER A 161 8.68 -15.81 4.30
C SER A 161 7.81 -15.34 3.12
N ASN A 162 8.39 -15.27 1.94
CA ASN A 162 7.62 -15.05 0.71
C ASN A 162 6.54 -16.14 0.50
N ALA A 163 6.77 -17.36 1.02
CA ALA A 163 5.79 -18.44 0.98
C ALA A 163 4.53 -18.14 1.81
N GLU A 164 4.65 -17.47 2.94
CA GLU A 164 3.49 -17.04 3.74
C GLU A 164 2.71 -15.94 3.03
N ARG A 165 3.39 -14.95 2.45
CA ARG A 165 2.75 -13.91 1.61
C ARG A 165 1.95 -14.52 0.46
N MET A 166 2.47 -15.57 -0.17
CA MET A 166 1.81 -16.25 -1.29
C MET A 166 0.56 -17.02 -0.88
N ARG A 167 0.57 -17.68 0.27
CA ARG A 167 -0.61 -18.39 0.79
C ARG A 167 -1.79 -17.44 1.00
N VAL A 168 -1.52 -16.25 1.53
CA VAL A 168 -2.55 -15.21 1.72
C VAL A 168 -3.09 -14.69 0.39
N SER A 169 -2.28 -14.71 -0.67
CA SER A 169 -2.68 -14.23 -2.01
C SER A 169 -3.40 -15.26 -2.88
N GLY A 170 -3.60 -16.49 -2.40
CA GLY A 170 -4.36 -17.54 -3.11
C GLY A 170 -3.67 -18.10 -4.37
N PHE A 171 -2.38 -17.84 -4.58
CA PHE A 171 -1.66 -18.31 -5.78
C PHE A 171 -1.10 -19.73 -5.61
N CYS A 172 -1.28 -20.55 -6.63
CA CYS A 172 -0.80 -21.93 -6.65
C CYS A 172 0.72 -22.06 -6.87
N SER A 173 1.42 -21.01 -7.32
CA SER A 173 2.87 -21.04 -7.54
C SER A 173 3.55 -19.73 -7.16
N THR A 174 4.83 -19.84 -6.73
CA THR A 174 5.70 -18.71 -6.38
C THR A 174 5.86 -17.72 -7.52
N GLU A 175 6.04 -18.23 -8.74
CA GLU A 175 6.25 -17.39 -9.93
C GLU A 175 5.03 -16.55 -10.26
N ARG A 176 3.83 -17.14 -10.19
CA ARG A 176 2.56 -16.43 -10.42
C ARG A 176 2.31 -15.36 -9.36
N ALA A 177 2.60 -15.67 -8.11
CA ALA A 177 2.48 -14.70 -7.01
C ALA A 177 3.43 -13.52 -7.18
N LEU A 178 4.70 -13.77 -7.51
CA LEU A 178 5.69 -12.70 -7.77
C LEU A 178 5.32 -11.85 -8.99
N ALA A 179 4.82 -12.47 -10.05
CA ALA A 179 4.34 -11.75 -11.23
C ALA A 179 3.13 -10.85 -10.90
N ALA A 180 2.19 -11.36 -10.11
CA ALA A 180 1.02 -10.60 -9.67
C ALA A 180 1.39 -9.42 -8.74
N LEU A 181 2.31 -9.62 -7.79
CA LEU A 181 2.82 -8.55 -6.93
C LEU A 181 3.54 -7.47 -7.75
N ARG A 182 4.38 -7.86 -8.71
CA ARG A 182 5.04 -6.92 -9.62
C ARG A 182 4.01 -6.15 -10.44
N ALA A 183 3.04 -6.83 -11.02
CA ALA A 183 1.99 -6.21 -11.82
C ALA A 183 1.17 -5.19 -11.00
N SER A 184 0.81 -5.55 -9.77
CA SER A 184 0.10 -4.65 -8.85
C SER A 184 0.90 -3.38 -8.58
N ARG A 185 2.17 -3.52 -8.23
CA ARG A 185 3.06 -2.38 -7.96
C ARG A 185 3.25 -1.47 -9.18
N LEU A 186 3.41 -2.05 -10.38
CA LEU A 186 3.55 -1.28 -11.61
C LEU A 186 2.25 -0.55 -11.99
N ARG A 187 1.10 -1.21 -11.79
CA ARG A 187 -0.21 -0.57 -11.98
C ARG A 187 -0.39 0.62 -11.05
N ASN A 188 -0.11 0.45 -9.75
CA ASN A 188 -0.23 1.53 -8.77
C ASN A 188 0.68 2.70 -9.10
N ARG A 189 1.88 2.45 -9.60
CA ARG A 189 2.78 3.48 -10.08
C ARG A 189 2.21 4.29 -11.25
N LEU A 190 1.59 3.63 -12.22
CA LEU A 190 0.90 4.31 -13.31
C LEU A 190 -0.31 5.09 -12.81
N ILE A 191 -1.07 4.53 -11.88
CA ILE A 191 -2.18 5.23 -11.23
C ILE A 191 -1.67 6.52 -10.59
N ALA A 192 -0.60 6.49 -9.82
CA ALA A 192 0.00 7.68 -9.25
C ALA A 192 0.36 8.75 -10.30
N ALA A 193 0.80 8.32 -11.48
CA ALA A 193 1.17 9.22 -12.57
C ALA A 193 -0.02 9.81 -13.32
N TYR A 194 -1.14 9.09 -13.42
CA TYR A 194 -2.31 9.50 -14.20
C TYR A 194 -3.49 10.00 -13.37
N CYS A 195 -3.60 9.56 -12.12
CA CYS A 195 -4.68 9.93 -11.20
C CYS A 195 -4.08 10.67 -9.99
N PRO A 196 -3.92 12.00 -10.09
CA PRO A 196 -3.45 12.79 -8.97
C PRO A 196 -4.37 12.62 -7.77
N TRP A 197 -3.74 12.42 -6.60
CA TRP A 197 -4.43 12.28 -5.34
C TRP A 197 -4.05 13.42 -4.38
N GLY A 198 -5.02 13.94 -3.65
CA GLY A 198 -4.80 15.04 -2.74
C GLY A 198 -5.96 15.27 -1.79
N PRO A 199 -5.90 16.31 -0.94
CA PRO A 199 -6.89 16.56 0.11
C PRO A 199 -8.30 16.78 -0.39
N HIS A 200 -8.46 17.25 -1.63
CA HIS A 200 -9.77 17.53 -2.25
C HIS A 200 -10.30 16.38 -3.09
N THR A 201 -9.54 15.28 -3.23
CA THR A 201 -10.03 14.09 -3.93
C THR A 201 -11.08 13.39 -3.08
N PRO A 202 -12.26 13.07 -3.62
CA PRO A 202 -13.28 12.33 -2.89
C PRO A 202 -12.72 10.99 -2.40
N ARG A 203 -13.00 10.66 -1.14
CA ARG A 203 -12.57 9.42 -0.49
C ARG A 203 -13.76 8.51 -0.26
N SER A 204 -13.49 7.21 -0.19
CA SER A 204 -14.49 6.22 0.18
C SER A 204 -15.03 6.50 1.58
N THR A 205 -16.33 6.42 1.72
CA THR A 205 -17.04 6.55 3.00
C THR A 205 -17.59 5.20 3.44
N TYR A 206 -17.49 4.92 4.72
CA TYR A 206 -17.98 3.68 5.33
C TYR A 206 -19.12 4.02 6.27
N LEU A 207 -20.20 3.25 6.21
CA LEU A 207 -21.37 3.40 7.05
C LEU A 207 -21.36 2.33 8.12
N GLN A 208 -21.55 2.75 9.36
CA GLN A 208 -21.67 1.83 10.48
C GLN A 208 -23.06 1.22 10.51
N SER A 209 -23.13 -0.10 10.56
CA SER A 209 -24.36 -0.86 10.74
C SER A 209 -24.14 -1.90 11.82
N ASN A 210 -24.85 -1.80 12.94
CA ASN A 210 -24.66 -2.68 14.10
C ASN A 210 -23.20 -2.73 14.57
N ASN A 211 -22.54 -3.87 14.41
CA ASN A 211 -21.18 -4.13 14.87
C ASN A 211 -20.13 -4.11 13.73
N SER A 212 -20.52 -3.74 12.53
CA SER A 212 -19.61 -3.70 11.38
C SER A 212 -19.78 -2.43 10.54
N TRP A 213 -18.83 -2.21 9.65
CA TRP A 213 -18.84 -1.11 8.70
C TRP A 213 -18.91 -1.65 7.28
N THR A 214 -19.66 -0.98 6.44
CA THR A 214 -19.79 -1.31 5.02
C THR A 214 -19.48 -0.11 4.15
N LEU A 215 -18.88 -0.35 3.00
CA LEU A 215 -18.59 0.70 2.03
C LEU A 215 -19.88 1.30 1.48
N SER A 216 -20.00 2.61 1.49
CA SER A 216 -21.01 3.32 0.69
C SER A 216 -20.60 3.27 -0.80
N VAL A 217 -21.32 2.50 -1.59
CA VAL A 217 -20.99 2.20 -3.00
C VAL A 217 -20.82 3.47 -3.85
N SER A 218 -21.53 4.54 -3.53
CA SER A 218 -21.50 5.83 -4.27
C SER A 218 -20.23 6.66 -4.02
N SER A 219 -19.36 6.25 -3.08
CA SER A 219 -18.22 7.09 -2.67
C SER A 219 -16.85 6.59 -3.15
N ARG A 220 -16.77 5.35 -3.68
CA ARG A 220 -15.49 4.81 -4.15
C ARG A 220 -15.02 5.54 -5.41
N PRO A 221 -13.80 6.09 -5.44
CA PRO A 221 -13.27 6.71 -6.65
C PRO A 221 -13.03 5.65 -7.73
N GLU A 222 -13.49 5.93 -8.95
CA GLU A 222 -13.39 5.02 -10.08
C GLU A 222 -12.37 5.52 -11.11
N LEU A 223 -11.62 4.60 -11.69
CA LEU A 223 -10.73 4.87 -12.81
C LEU A 223 -11.53 4.93 -14.12
N SER A 224 -11.09 5.77 -15.06
CA SER A 224 -11.68 5.77 -16.39
C SER A 224 -11.52 4.42 -17.08
N GLU A 225 -12.46 4.05 -17.94
CA GLU A 225 -12.43 2.77 -18.69
C GLU A 225 -11.15 2.62 -19.51
N GLU A 226 -10.69 3.71 -20.14
CA GLU A 226 -9.46 3.71 -20.92
C GLU A 226 -8.24 3.39 -20.06
N LEU A 227 -8.12 4.01 -18.88
CA LEU A 227 -7.03 3.72 -17.97
C LEU A 227 -7.12 2.29 -17.43
N ASN A 228 -8.31 1.80 -17.08
CA ASN A 228 -8.53 0.42 -16.66
C ASN A 228 -8.08 -0.57 -17.74
N ARG A 229 -8.37 -0.30 -19.01
CA ARG A 229 -7.92 -1.11 -20.14
C ARG A 229 -6.40 -1.13 -20.25
N GLN A 230 -5.74 0.02 -20.12
CA GLN A 230 -4.28 0.12 -20.14
C GLN A 230 -3.65 -0.64 -18.96
N LEU A 231 -4.19 -0.51 -17.77
CA LEU A 231 -3.71 -1.20 -16.56
C LEU A 231 -3.89 -2.72 -16.64
N SER A 232 -4.96 -3.20 -17.25
CA SER A 232 -5.18 -4.65 -17.46
C SER A 232 -4.13 -5.27 -18.37
N GLN A 233 -3.61 -4.52 -19.34
CA GLN A 233 -2.53 -4.96 -20.22
C GLN A 233 -1.20 -5.15 -19.49
N ILE A 234 -0.95 -4.39 -18.42
CA ILE A 234 0.27 -4.53 -17.59
C ILE A 234 0.30 -5.89 -16.91
N SER A 235 -0.80 -6.29 -16.29
CA SER A 235 -0.92 -7.59 -15.63
C SER A 235 -0.62 -8.73 -16.61
N ARG A 236 -1.18 -8.63 -17.82
CA ARG A 236 -0.94 -9.61 -18.87
C ARG A 236 0.54 -9.62 -19.31
N ARG A 237 1.16 -8.45 -19.49
CA ARG A 237 2.58 -8.32 -19.86
C ARG A 237 3.50 -8.92 -18.78
N CYS A 238 3.26 -8.61 -17.51
CA CYS A 238 4.04 -9.16 -16.41
C CYS A 238 3.92 -10.68 -16.29
N PHE A 239 2.76 -11.24 -16.65
CA PHE A 239 2.53 -12.67 -16.65
C PHE A 239 3.35 -13.40 -17.75
N TRP A 240 3.38 -12.83 -18.98
CA TRP A 240 4.04 -13.46 -20.13
C TRP A 240 5.56 -13.28 -20.15
N GLY A 241 6.10 -12.28 -19.47
CA GLY A 241 7.54 -12.11 -19.34
C GLY A 241 7.98 -10.74 -18.88
N SER A 242 9.06 -10.71 -18.10
CA SER A 242 9.60 -9.45 -17.54
C SER A 242 10.02 -8.45 -18.63
N PHE A 243 10.44 -8.92 -19.80
CA PHE A 243 10.84 -8.04 -20.90
C PHE A 243 9.66 -7.23 -21.48
N LEU A 244 8.42 -7.76 -21.39
CA LEU A 244 7.23 -7.02 -21.82
C LEU A 244 6.83 -5.90 -20.86
N ALA A 245 7.29 -5.99 -19.61
CA ALA A 245 7.12 -4.96 -18.60
C ALA A 245 8.35 -4.02 -18.50
N LEU A 246 9.26 -4.07 -19.46
CA LEU A 246 10.50 -3.31 -19.47
C LEU A 246 10.30 -1.80 -19.25
N PRO A 247 9.30 -1.13 -19.86
CA PRO A 247 9.11 0.31 -19.64
C PRO A 247 8.84 0.64 -18.18
N GLU A 248 8.02 -0.17 -17.52
CA GLU A 248 7.67 0.00 -16.12
C GLU A 248 8.89 -0.29 -15.24
N ILE A 249 9.67 -1.33 -15.56
CA ILE A 249 10.88 -1.73 -14.83
C ILE A 249 11.96 -0.63 -14.93
N VAL A 250 12.19 -0.10 -16.13
CA VAL A 250 13.18 0.98 -16.33
C VAL A 250 12.85 2.20 -15.49
N VAL A 251 11.58 2.59 -15.45
CA VAL A 251 11.15 3.71 -14.60
C VAL A 251 11.37 3.41 -13.11
N GLU A 252 11.23 2.14 -12.68
CA GLU A 252 11.52 1.75 -11.28
C GLU A 252 13.01 1.75 -10.91
N LEU A 253 13.87 1.54 -11.88
CA LEU A 253 15.33 1.57 -11.68
C LEU A 253 15.91 2.98 -11.60
N LEU A 254 15.15 3.99 -11.98
CA LEU A 254 15.60 5.38 -11.86
C LEU A 254 15.77 5.76 -10.38
N PRO A 255 16.84 6.51 -10.07
CA PRO A 255 17.06 7.01 -8.72
C PRO A 255 15.83 7.78 -8.21
N GLU A 256 15.45 7.58 -6.97
CA GLU A 256 14.30 8.24 -6.35
C GLU A 256 14.35 9.76 -6.45
N ARG A 257 15.56 10.34 -6.54
CA ARG A 257 15.78 11.78 -6.77
C ARG A 257 15.24 12.27 -8.11
N LEU A 258 15.22 11.42 -9.14
CA LEU A 258 14.67 11.76 -10.46
C LEU A 258 13.18 11.46 -10.56
N LEU A 259 12.69 10.48 -9.81
CA LEU A 259 11.29 10.10 -9.79
C LEU A 259 10.34 11.21 -9.32
N PRO A 260 10.69 12.02 -8.31
CA PRO A 260 9.87 13.15 -7.90
C PRO A 260 9.59 14.14 -9.01
N ALA A 261 10.64 14.58 -9.70
CA ALA A 261 10.50 15.49 -10.83
C ALA A 261 9.68 14.87 -11.96
N MET A 262 9.92 13.62 -12.29
CA MET A 262 9.14 12.87 -13.28
C MET A 262 7.67 12.73 -12.89
N ASN A 263 7.36 12.50 -11.61
CA ASN A 263 6.00 12.37 -11.12
C ASN A 263 5.29 13.73 -10.97
N GLN A 264 5.98 14.81 -10.66
CA GLN A 264 5.40 16.16 -10.65
C GLN A 264 4.95 16.57 -12.05
N GLU A 265 5.83 16.42 -13.00
CA GLU A 265 5.58 16.77 -14.40
C GLU A 265 4.70 15.71 -15.10
N ARG A 266 4.72 14.47 -14.65
CA ARG A 266 4.00 13.30 -15.18
C ARG A 266 4.09 13.08 -16.68
N TRP A 267 4.43 14.11 -17.43
CA TRP A 267 4.57 14.05 -18.88
C TRP A 267 5.72 13.12 -19.31
N LEU A 268 6.83 13.05 -18.53
CA LEU A 268 7.94 12.15 -18.80
C LEU A 268 7.54 10.68 -18.74
N VAL A 269 6.76 10.30 -17.73
CA VAL A 269 6.24 8.93 -17.59
C VAL A 269 5.30 8.61 -18.75
N ARG A 270 4.40 9.53 -19.08
CA ARG A 270 3.46 9.37 -20.22
C ARG A 270 4.21 9.31 -21.54
N TRP A 271 5.18 10.19 -21.75
CA TRP A 271 6.00 10.21 -22.96
C TRP A 271 6.79 8.91 -23.10
N TRP A 272 7.41 8.40 -22.02
CA TRP A 272 8.13 7.13 -22.02
C TRP A 272 7.21 5.96 -22.42
N HIS A 273 6.01 5.89 -21.85
CA HIS A 273 5.05 4.85 -22.21
C HIS A 273 4.59 4.96 -23.67
N LEU A 274 4.34 6.17 -24.16
CA LEU A 274 3.98 6.40 -25.56
C LEU A 274 5.12 6.02 -26.50
N PHE A 275 6.33 6.47 -26.22
CA PHE A 275 7.52 6.15 -26.99
C PHE A 275 7.74 4.64 -27.07
N TYR A 276 7.68 3.95 -25.92
CA TYR A 276 7.78 2.50 -25.87
C TYR A 276 6.67 1.79 -26.67
N ALA A 277 5.42 2.26 -26.54
CA ALA A 277 4.28 1.67 -27.22
C ALA A 277 4.42 1.74 -28.75
N ILE A 278 5.00 2.82 -29.24
CA ILE A 278 5.19 3.05 -30.68
C ILE A 278 6.44 2.31 -31.21
N THR A 279 7.55 2.34 -30.47
CA THR A 279 8.85 1.87 -30.95
C THR A 279 9.12 0.40 -30.64
N PHE A 280 9.06 0.01 -29.37
CA PHE A 280 9.51 -1.32 -28.93
C PHE A 280 8.39 -2.36 -28.83
N ARG A 281 7.19 -1.95 -28.44
CA ARG A 281 6.08 -2.87 -28.23
C ARG A 281 5.73 -3.73 -29.45
N PRO A 282 5.68 -3.21 -30.69
CA PRO A 282 5.41 -4.03 -31.86
C PRO A 282 6.39 -5.20 -32.03
N PHE A 283 7.69 -4.94 -31.80
CA PHE A 283 8.72 -5.95 -31.94
C PHE A 283 8.70 -7.00 -30.82
N LEU A 284 8.30 -6.61 -29.60
CA LEU A 284 8.22 -7.50 -28.45
C LEU A 284 6.95 -8.36 -28.44
N LEU A 285 5.91 -7.96 -29.15
CA LEU A 285 4.66 -8.73 -29.21
C LEU A 285 4.80 -10.04 -29.99
N ILE A 286 5.68 -10.10 -30.98
CA ILE A 286 5.90 -11.29 -31.79
C ILE A 286 6.45 -12.44 -30.93
N PRO A 287 7.61 -12.31 -30.27
CA PRO A 287 8.14 -13.38 -29.42
C PRO A 287 7.23 -13.68 -28.22
N ALA A 288 6.51 -12.68 -27.70
CA ALA A 288 5.56 -12.90 -26.61
C ALA A 288 4.38 -13.79 -27.03
N ARG A 289 3.83 -13.59 -28.22
CA ARG A 289 2.77 -14.43 -28.79
C ARG A 289 3.28 -15.86 -29.04
N PHE A 290 4.51 -15.99 -29.53
CA PHE A 290 5.15 -17.29 -29.74
C PHE A 290 5.32 -18.02 -28.41
N LEU A 291 5.88 -17.41 -27.40
CA LEU A 291 6.02 -18.00 -26.07
C LEU A 291 4.67 -18.35 -25.41
N SER A 292 3.62 -17.56 -25.67
CA SER A 292 2.28 -17.86 -25.15
C SER A 292 1.69 -19.13 -25.75
N PHE A 293 1.93 -19.34 -27.02
CA PHE A 293 1.48 -20.54 -27.72
C PHE A 293 2.07 -21.82 -27.09
N PHE A 294 3.38 -21.85 -26.82
CA PHE A 294 4.03 -23.01 -26.20
C PHE A 294 3.64 -23.23 -24.74
N ARG A 295 3.33 -22.19 -23.97
CA ARG A 295 2.85 -22.32 -22.57
C ARG A 295 1.40 -22.80 -22.48
N GLY A 296 0.58 -22.54 -23.50
CA GLY A 296 -0.81 -23.03 -23.58
C GLY A 296 -0.95 -24.50 -23.96
N ILE A 297 0.13 -25.14 -24.47
CA ILE A 297 0.15 -26.56 -24.80
C ILE A 297 0.59 -27.43 -23.61
N GLY A 298 1.13 -26.82 -22.55
CA GLY A 298 1.66 -27.51 -21.36
C GLY A 298 0.80 -27.35 -20.09
N SER A 299 -0.45 -26.91 -20.20
CA SER A 299 -1.36 -26.73 -19.05
C SER A 299 -2.61 -27.61 -19.17
#